data_c18a07dcf1139dd795541d8ad48fd124
#
_entry.id   c18a07dcf1139dd795541d8ad48fd124
#
_cell.length_a   1.000
_cell.length_b   1.000
_cell.length_c   1.000
_cell.angle_alpha   90.00
_cell.angle_beta   90.00
_cell.angle_gamma   90.00
#
_symmetry.space_group_name_H-M   'P 1'
#
loop_
_entity.id
_entity.type
_entity.pdbx_description
1 polymer ?
#
loop_
_entity_poly.entity_id
_entity_poly.type
_entity_poly.pdbx_seq_one_letter_code
_entity_poly.pdbx_strand_id
1 'polypeptide(L)'
;MIFKQLFDKNSSTYTYLVSSGKGREALIIDPVLENVGEYINLLKELDLKLVKVIDTHIHADHVTGASKLKNITKCSTIMGAHTPADAVEIKVKDDEYISLDNFKIRAMYTPGHTSDSYSFLMDNYLFSGDTLLINGTGRTDFQNGSSKDAYNSIFNKLLKLPEETLLYPAHDYKGEKVSTIGKEKKQNPRLQVSSVDEYIEIMNNLNLKKPAQIDFNVSKNINLGI
;
A
#
# COMPACT_ATOMS: atom_id res chain seq x y z
N MET A 1 19.14 -7.81 -5.17
CA MET A 1 17.86 -7.08 -5.18
C MET A 1 18.13 -5.58 -5.01
N ILE A 2 17.45 -4.73 -5.78
CA ILE A 2 17.39 -3.28 -5.56
C ILE A 2 16.05 -2.98 -4.91
N PHE A 3 16.10 -2.34 -3.74
CA PHE A 3 14.94 -1.90 -2.98
C PHE A 3 15.13 -0.44 -2.57
N LYS A 4 14.17 0.42 -2.89
CA LYS A 4 14.15 1.82 -2.49
C LYS A 4 12.82 2.15 -1.85
N GLN A 5 12.86 2.79 -0.70
CA GLN A 5 11.73 3.41 -0.04
C GLN A 5 11.86 4.92 -0.21
N LEU A 6 10.93 5.51 -0.93
CA LEU A 6 10.88 6.93 -1.25
C LEU A 6 9.79 7.58 -0.42
N PHE A 7 9.97 8.82 0.02
CA PHE A 7 9.03 9.48 0.91
C PHE A 7 8.55 10.81 0.34
N ASP A 8 7.25 10.92 0.11
CA ASP A 8 6.60 12.19 -0.16
C ASP A 8 6.23 12.92 1.14
N LYS A 9 6.78 14.13 1.32
CA LYS A 9 6.56 14.91 2.55
C LYS A 9 5.18 15.55 2.62
N ASN A 10 4.54 15.79 1.48
CA ASN A 10 3.26 16.50 1.43
C ASN A 10 2.10 15.61 1.88
N SER A 11 2.09 14.35 1.41
CA SER A 11 1.10 13.34 1.79
C SER A 11 1.58 12.40 2.91
N SER A 12 2.86 12.46 3.29
CA SER A 12 3.50 11.50 4.22
C SER A 12 3.46 10.06 3.69
N THR A 13 3.49 9.90 2.35
CA THR A 13 3.37 8.60 1.68
C THR A 13 4.74 8.00 1.41
N TYR A 14 4.87 6.69 1.62
CA TYR A 14 5.96 5.87 1.12
C TYR A 14 5.62 5.24 -0.22
N THR A 15 6.46 5.48 -1.21
CA THR A 15 6.49 4.75 -2.48
C THR A 15 7.64 3.75 -2.48
N TYR A 16 7.42 2.55 -2.99
CA TYR A 16 8.44 1.50 -3.01
C TYR A 16 8.84 1.16 -4.44
N LEU A 17 10.15 1.16 -4.72
CA LEU A 17 10.74 0.65 -5.97
C LEU A 17 11.44 -0.67 -5.69
N VAL A 18 11.08 -1.71 -6.42
CA VAL A 18 11.63 -3.06 -6.29
C VAL A 18 12.12 -3.57 -7.63
N SER A 19 13.30 -4.19 -7.66
CA SER A 19 13.86 -4.89 -8.82
C SER A 19 14.80 -6.01 -8.38
N SER A 20 14.95 -7.03 -9.20
CA SER A 20 15.89 -8.14 -8.95
C SER A 20 17.36 -7.72 -9.10
N GLY A 21 17.65 -6.62 -9.81
CA GLY A 21 19.00 -6.11 -9.99
C GLY A 21 19.09 -5.07 -11.10
N LYS A 22 20.31 -4.56 -11.33
CA LYS A 22 20.60 -3.63 -12.43
C LYS A 22 20.32 -4.27 -13.80
N GLY A 23 19.77 -3.49 -14.74
CA GLY A 23 19.37 -3.96 -16.09
C GLY A 23 18.12 -4.85 -16.08
N ARG A 24 17.40 -4.93 -14.96
CA ARG A 24 16.25 -5.82 -14.77
C ARG A 24 14.92 -5.08 -14.73
N GLU A 25 13.85 -5.89 -14.71
CA GLU A 25 12.50 -5.38 -14.52
C GLU A 25 12.33 -4.76 -13.13
N ALA A 26 11.52 -3.71 -13.05
CA ALA A 26 11.17 -3.02 -11.83
C ALA A 26 9.66 -2.90 -11.67
N LEU A 27 9.26 -2.80 -10.41
CA LEU A 27 7.91 -2.54 -9.93
C LEU A 27 7.94 -1.30 -9.03
N ILE A 28 6.92 -0.45 -9.14
CA ILE A 28 6.66 0.64 -8.18
C ILE A 28 5.34 0.37 -7.48
N ILE A 29 5.29 0.58 -6.15
CA ILE A 29 4.09 0.47 -5.31
C ILE A 29 3.76 1.85 -4.75
N ASP A 30 2.48 2.24 -4.81
CA ASP A 30 1.89 3.50 -4.32
C ASP A 30 2.63 4.75 -4.80
N PRO A 31 2.72 5.00 -6.12
CA PRO A 31 3.41 6.15 -6.66
C PRO A 31 2.61 7.45 -6.49
N VAL A 32 3.25 8.51 -6.01
CA VAL A 32 2.69 9.87 -5.94
C VAL A 32 2.89 10.59 -7.28
N LEU A 33 1.83 11.22 -7.84
CA LEU A 33 1.85 11.86 -9.16
C LEU A 33 2.93 12.93 -9.30
N GLU A 34 3.09 13.75 -8.28
CA GLU A 34 4.05 14.86 -8.26
C GLU A 34 5.49 14.37 -8.36
N ASN A 35 5.76 13.16 -7.85
CA ASN A 35 7.11 12.58 -7.78
C ASN A 35 7.45 11.70 -9.00
N VAL A 36 6.59 11.58 -10.01
CA VAL A 36 6.83 10.74 -11.20
C VAL A 36 8.15 11.08 -11.90
N GLY A 37 8.52 12.37 -11.97
CA GLY A 37 9.80 12.81 -12.53
C GLY A 37 11.01 12.22 -11.80
N GLU A 38 10.95 12.17 -10.46
CA GLU A 38 11.98 11.56 -9.62
C GLU A 38 12.08 10.05 -9.87
N TYR A 39 10.93 9.36 -9.94
CA TYR A 39 10.91 7.92 -10.22
C TYR A 39 11.53 7.58 -11.57
N ILE A 40 11.22 8.35 -12.62
CA ILE A 40 11.81 8.16 -13.96
C ILE A 40 13.32 8.39 -13.97
N ASN A 41 13.81 9.39 -13.26
CA ASN A 41 15.25 9.66 -13.12
C ASN A 41 15.94 8.52 -12.37
N LEU A 42 15.37 8.06 -11.27
CA LEU A 42 15.90 6.93 -10.48
C LEU A 42 15.94 5.63 -11.29
N LEU A 43 14.90 5.34 -12.08
CA LEU A 43 14.89 4.18 -12.99
C LEU A 43 16.03 4.24 -14.02
N LYS A 44 16.31 5.41 -14.59
CA LYS A 44 17.43 5.62 -15.52
C LYS A 44 18.79 5.48 -14.84
N GLU A 45 18.96 6.09 -13.67
CA GLU A 45 20.21 6.04 -12.89
C GLU A 45 20.56 4.58 -12.51
N LEU A 46 19.56 3.81 -12.11
CA LEU A 46 19.72 2.41 -11.71
C LEU A 46 19.69 1.42 -12.88
N ASP A 47 19.51 1.91 -14.13
CA ASP A 47 19.38 1.10 -15.32
C ASP A 47 18.25 0.05 -15.17
N LEU A 48 17.03 0.50 -14.85
CA LEU A 48 15.87 -0.35 -14.59
C LEU A 48 14.78 -0.14 -15.63
N LYS A 49 14.07 -1.21 -15.98
CA LYS A 49 12.88 -1.17 -16.83
C LYS A 49 11.62 -1.31 -15.98
N LEU A 50 10.87 -0.21 -15.78
CA LEU A 50 9.58 -0.29 -15.11
C LEU A 50 8.59 -1.07 -15.95
N VAL A 51 8.07 -2.19 -15.43
CA VAL A 51 7.10 -3.07 -16.12
C VAL A 51 5.76 -3.14 -15.39
N LYS A 52 5.71 -2.79 -14.11
CA LYS A 52 4.49 -2.85 -13.30
C LYS A 52 4.42 -1.67 -12.32
N VAL A 53 3.21 -1.21 -12.09
CA VAL A 53 2.85 -0.28 -11.03
C VAL A 53 1.67 -0.86 -10.26
N ILE A 54 1.75 -0.85 -8.95
CA ILE A 54 0.68 -1.30 -8.04
C ILE A 54 0.23 -0.11 -7.21
N ASP A 55 -1.09 0.10 -7.09
CA ASP A 55 -1.69 0.86 -5.99
C ASP A 55 -2.35 -0.13 -5.02
N THR A 56 -2.07 0.02 -3.72
CA THR A 56 -2.61 -0.86 -2.68
C THR A 56 -4.11 -0.67 -2.48
N HIS A 57 -4.62 0.53 -2.71
CA HIS A 57 -6.02 0.93 -2.61
C HIS A 57 -6.26 2.25 -3.35
N ILE A 58 -7.47 2.75 -3.39
CA ILE A 58 -7.78 4.11 -3.85
C ILE A 58 -7.37 5.12 -2.77
N HIS A 59 -6.25 5.81 -3.00
CA HIS A 59 -5.68 6.79 -2.06
C HIS A 59 -6.54 8.05 -1.91
N ALA A 60 -6.64 8.57 -0.70
CA ALA A 60 -7.39 9.78 -0.37
C ALA A 60 -6.49 11.01 -0.12
N ASP A 61 -5.22 10.78 0.14
CA ASP A 61 -4.23 11.76 0.58
C ASP A 61 -3.39 12.36 -0.55
N HIS A 62 -3.24 11.62 -1.66
CA HIS A 62 -2.51 12.06 -2.85
C HIS A 62 -3.16 11.54 -4.14
N VAL A 63 -2.79 12.11 -5.28
CA VAL A 63 -3.14 11.55 -6.59
C VAL A 63 -2.07 10.56 -7.01
N THR A 64 -2.49 9.36 -7.46
CA THR A 64 -1.55 8.33 -7.92
C THR A 64 -0.83 8.73 -9.21
N GLY A 65 0.45 8.37 -9.31
CA GLY A 65 1.26 8.51 -10.50
C GLY A 65 1.11 7.37 -11.52
N ALA A 66 0.24 6.38 -11.27
CA ALA A 66 0.15 5.14 -12.04
C ALA A 66 -0.09 5.37 -13.53
N SER A 67 -1.07 6.18 -13.92
CA SER A 67 -1.38 6.47 -15.32
C SER A 67 -0.24 7.21 -16.03
N LYS A 68 0.40 8.17 -15.35
CA LYS A 68 1.52 8.93 -15.91
C LYS A 68 2.76 8.04 -16.13
N LEU A 69 3.05 7.14 -15.17
CA LEU A 69 4.11 6.14 -15.32
C LEU A 69 3.81 5.19 -16.49
N LYS A 70 2.59 4.66 -16.58
CA LYS A 70 2.14 3.83 -17.70
C LYS A 70 2.33 4.53 -19.04
N ASN A 71 1.95 5.80 -19.17
CA ASN A 71 2.08 6.57 -20.41
C ASN A 71 3.54 6.72 -20.85
N ILE A 72 4.46 6.90 -19.90
CA ILE A 72 5.90 7.09 -20.17
C ILE A 72 6.61 5.76 -20.43
N THR A 73 6.38 4.73 -19.60
CA THR A 73 7.18 3.50 -19.58
C THR A 73 6.50 2.31 -20.25
N LYS A 74 5.20 2.41 -20.52
CA LYS A 74 4.34 1.31 -21.00
C LYS A 74 4.23 0.15 -19.99
N CYS A 75 4.41 0.43 -18.70
CA CYS A 75 4.18 -0.54 -17.63
C CYS A 75 2.69 -0.85 -17.49
N SER A 76 2.36 -2.03 -16.95
CA SER A 76 1.00 -2.40 -16.59
C SER A 76 0.63 -1.83 -15.22
N THR A 77 -0.61 -1.37 -15.09
CA THR A 77 -1.21 -0.93 -13.81
C THR A 77 -1.96 -2.09 -13.15
N ILE A 78 -1.77 -2.25 -11.86
CA ILE A 78 -2.30 -3.37 -11.07
C ILE A 78 -2.97 -2.84 -9.80
N MET A 79 -4.14 -3.36 -9.50
CA MET A 79 -4.82 -3.19 -8.20
C MET A 79 -5.54 -4.49 -7.80
N GLY A 80 -6.04 -4.52 -6.57
CA GLY A 80 -6.89 -5.60 -6.11
C GLY A 80 -8.22 -5.70 -6.87
N ALA A 81 -8.80 -6.89 -6.96
CA ALA A 81 -10.03 -7.14 -7.73
C ALA A 81 -11.25 -6.35 -7.22
N HIS A 82 -11.20 -5.82 -5.99
CA HIS A 82 -12.28 -5.03 -5.40
C HIS A 82 -12.19 -3.52 -5.70
N THR A 83 -11.16 -3.09 -6.46
CA THR A 83 -11.03 -1.67 -6.83
C THR A 83 -12.18 -1.21 -7.71
N PRO A 84 -12.74 -0.01 -7.45
CA PRO A 84 -13.71 0.62 -8.34
C PRO A 84 -13.07 1.23 -9.61
N ALA A 85 -11.73 1.22 -9.73
CA ALA A 85 -11.03 1.77 -10.88
C ALA A 85 -11.11 0.83 -12.09
N ASP A 86 -11.93 1.18 -13.08
CA ASP A 86 -12.10 0.36 -14.30
C ASP A 86 -10.94 0.46 -15.29
N ALA A 87 -10.15 1.54 -15.20
CA ALA A 87 -8.99 1.77 -16.07
C ALA A 87 -7.75 0.94 -15.69
N VAL A 88 -7.78 0.20 -14.59
CA VAL A 88 -6.71 -0.73 -14.16
C VAL A 88 -6.64 -1.91 -15.12
N GLU A 89 -5.44 -2.20 -15.65
CA GLU A 89 -5.25 -3.28 -16.63
C GLU A 89 -5.31 -4.67 -16.00
N ILE A 90 -4.79 -4.82 -14.80
CA ILE A 90 -4.70 -6.12 -14.11
C ILE A 90 -5.35 -5.97 -12.74
N LYS A 91 -6.45 -6.67 -12.52
CA LYS A 91 -7.15 -6.78 -11.24
C LYS A 91 -6.83 -8.14 -10.61
N VAL A 92 -6.06 -8.15 -9.51
CA VAL A 92 -5.63 -9.38 -8.83
C VAL A 92 -6.58 -9.77 -7.72
N LYS A 93 -6.88 -11.07 -7.61
CA LYS A 93 -7.71 -11.62 -6.54
C LYS A 93 -6.89 -11.89 -5.28
N ASP A 94 -7.60 -12.19 -4.19
CA ASP A 94 -6.99 -12.67 -2.95
C ASP A 94 -6.17 -13.93 -3.23
N ASP A 95 -4.96 -13.99 -2.70
CA ASP A 95 -3.98 -15.09 -2.85
C ASP A 95 -3.43 -15.30 -4.27
N GLU A 96 -3.75 -14.43 -5.24
CA GLU A 96 -3.10 -14.45 -6.55
C GLU A 96 -1.66 -13.91 -6.49
N TYR A 97 -0.83 -14.35 -7.44
CA TYR A 97 0.57 -13.96 -7.51
C TYR A 97 0.86 -13.09 -8.74
N ILE A 98 1.57 -12.00 -8.50
CA ILE A 98 2.16 -11.14 -9.53
C ILE A 98 3.62 -11.56 -9.70
N SER A 99 4.05 -11.87 -10.94
CA SER A 99 5.45 -12.19 -11.24
C SER A 99 6.23 -10.93 -11.60
N LEU A 100 7.45 -10.80 -11.09
CA LEU A 100 8.43 -9.78 -11.47
C LEU A 100 9.80 -10.46 -11.52
N ASP A 101 10.32 -10.72 -12.72
CA ASP A 101 11.52 -11.54 -12.90
C ASP A 101 11.40 -12.87 -12.12
N ASN A 102 12.29 -13.07 -11.14
CA ASN A 102 12.31 -14.23 -10.25
C ASN A 102 11.50 -14.05 -8.96
N PHE A 103 10.91 -12.87 -8.74
CA PHE A 103 10.04 -12.63 -7.58
C PHE A 103 8.60 -13.03 -7.87
N LYS A 104 7.94 -13.53 -6.81
CA LYS A 104 6.49 -13.73 -6.76
C LYS A 104 5.93 -12.86 -5.64
N ILE A 105 4.98 -12.02 -5.98
CA ILE A 105 4.34 -11.09 -5.05
C ILE A 105 2.91 -11.57 -4.85
N ARG A 106 2.60 -12.02 -3.64
CA ARG A 106 1.27 -12.50 -3.26
C ARG A 106 0.38 -11.31 -2.97
N ALA A 107 -0.74 -11.21 -3.65
CA ALA A 107 -1.80 -10.25 -3.33
C ALA A 107 -2.66 -10.81 -2.19
N MET A 108 -2.90 -10.00 -1.18
CA MET A 108 -3.71 -10.36 -0.01
C MET A 108 -4.83 -9.33 0.13
N TYR A 109 -6.08 -9.76 -0.02
CA TYR A 109 -7.24 -8.88 0.23
C TYR A 109 -7.34 -8.57 1.71
N THR A 110 -7.15 -7.31 2.05
CA THR A 110 -7.10 -6.81 3.44
C THR A 110 -7.99 -5.58 3.62
N PRO A 111 -9.33 -5.74 3.41
CA PRO A 111 -10.27 -4.63 3.56
C PRO A 111 -10.33 -4.11 4.99
N GLY A 112 -10.76 -2.87 5.14
CA GLY A 112 -10.99 -2.26 6.43
C GLY A 112 -10.65 -0.78 6.47
N HIS A 113 -9.47 -0.37 6.03
CA HIS A 113 -9.17 1.04 5.78
C HIS A 113 -10.06 1.56 4.64
N THR A 114 -10.04 0.87 3.52
CA THR A 114 -11.02 1.00 2.44
C THR A 114 -11.57 -0.39 2.08
N SER A 115 -12.70 -0.44 1.36
CA SER A 115 -13.27 -1.72 0.90
C SER A 115 -12.44 -2.41 -0.18
N ASP A 116 -11.55 -1.68 -0.86
CA ASP A 116 -10.69 -2.18 -1.94
C ASP A 116 -9.24 -2.40 -1.52
N SER A 117 -8.89 -2.26 -0.23
CA SER A 117 -7.53 -2.40 0.28
C SER A 117 -6.94 -3.79 0.08
N TYR A 118 -5.71 -3.82 -0.43
CA TYR A 118 -4.87 -5.01 -0.53
C TYR A 118 -3.50 -4.75 0.08
N SER A 119 -2.91 -5.82 0.64
CA SER A 119 -1.51 -5.89 1.03
C SER A 119 -0.75 -6.80 0.06
N PHE A 120 0.53 -6.56 -0.13
CA PHE A 120 1.36 -7.33 -1.06
C PHE A 120 2.57 -7.92 -0.33
N LEU A 121 2.73 -9.24 -0.38
CA LEU A 121 3.83 -9.95 0.26
C LEU A 121 4.81 -10.47 -0.78
N MET A 122 6.07 -10.06 -0.69
CA MET A 122 7.18 -10.53 -1.51
C MET A 122 8.28 -11.06 -0.60
N ASP A 123 8.56 -12.35 -0.65
CA ASP A 123 9.46 -13.03 0.29
C ASP A 123 9.07 -12.71 1.74
N ASN A 124 9.90 -11.97 2.48
CA ASN A 124 9.62 -11.49 3.84
C ASN A 124 9.29 -9.99 3.91
N TYR A 125 8.97 -9.33 2.79
CA TYR A 125 8.60 -7.91 2.70
C TYR A 125 7.09 -7.79 2.54
N LEU A 126 6.40 -7.23 3.54
CA LEU A 126 4.97 -6.95 3.50
C LEU A 126 4.74 -5.46 3.22
N PHE A 127 4.18 -5.16 2.06
CA PHE A 127 3.67 -3.83 1.71
C PHE A 127 2.19 -3.79 2.10
N SER A 128 1.90 -3.18 3.24
CA SER A 128 0.57 -3.28 3.87
C SER A 128 -0.43 -2.22 3.45
N GLY A 129 -0.01 -1.26 2.59
CA GLY A 129 -0.83 -0.08 2.36
C GLY A 129 -1.17 0.60 3.68
N ASP A 130 -2.43 0.99 3.85
CA ASP A 130 -2.95 1.57 5.08
C ASP A 130 -3.69 0.56 5.98
N THR A 131 -3.57 -0.74 5.70
CA THR A 131 -4.18 -1.75 6.58
C THR A 131 -3.48 -1.81 7.93
N LEU A 132 -2.15 -1.97 7.93
CA LEU A 132 -1.32 -2.00 9.14
C LEU A 132 -0.18 -0.99 8.99
N LEU A 133 -0.10 -0.04 9.93
CA LEU A 133 0.94 0.97 10.03
C LEU A 133 1.90 0.66 11.17
N ILE A 134 3.05 1.33 11.22
CA ILE A 134 3.97 1.20 12.35
C ILE A 134 3.35 1.88 13.58
N ASN A 135 3.17 1.12 14.65
CA ASN A 135 2.49 1.56 15.86
C ASN A 135 1.07 2.12 15.64
N GLY A 136 0.37 1.64 14.61
CA GLY A 136 -0.97 2.08 14.27
C GLY A 136 -1.64 1.20 13.22
N THR A 137 -2.82 1.61 12.77
CA THR A 137 -3.56 1.02 11.64
C THR A 137 -4.19 2.16 10.83
N GLY A 138 -4.60 1.91 9.61
CA GLY A 138 -5.40 2.88 8.86
C GLY A 138 -6.72 3.19 9.57
N ARG A 139 -7.26 4.38 9.31
CA ARG A 139 -8.62 4.74 9.71
C ARG A 139 -9.64 3.93 8.93
N THR A 140 -10.89 3.85 9.42
CA THR A 140 -11.93 3.00 8.83
C THR A 140 -13.25 3.72 8.60
N ASP A 141 -13.25 5.04 8.67
CA ASP A 141 -14.45 5.90 8.66
C ASP A 141 -14.75 6.54 7.28
N PHE A 142 -13.95 6.23 6.24
CA PHE A 142 -14.15 6.68 4.86
C PHE A 142 -14.11 5.52 3.85
N GLN A 143 -14.49 5.80 2.59
CA GLN A 143 -14.35 4.89 1.44
C GLN A 143 -14.86 3.47 1.70
N ASN A 144 -16.05 3.35 2.32
CA ASN A 144 -16.65 2.08 2.75
C ASN A 144 -15.73 1.28 3.68
N GLY A 145 -14.94 1.96 4.51
CA GLY A 145 -14.10 1.34 5.53
C GLY A 145 -14.94 0.63 6.61
N SER A 146 -14.33 -0.32 7.29
CA SER A 146 -14.98 -1.14 8.32
C SER A 146 -13.97 -1.54 9.38
N SER A 147 -14.18 -1.13 10.61
CA SER A 147 -13.31 -1.52 11.74
C SER A 147 -13.32 -3.03 11.96
N LYS A 148 -14.46 -3.69 11.73
CA LYS A 148 -14.58 -5.16 11.83
C LYS A 148 -13.75 -5.86 10.75
N ASP A 149 -13.80 -5.37 9.51
CA ASP A 149 -13.01 -5.95 8.42
C ASP A 149 -11.52 -5.66 8.61
N ALA A 150 -11.14 -4.46 9.10
CA ALA A 150 -9.77 -4.15 9.48
C ALA A 150 -9.24 -5.11 10.54
N TYR A 151 -10.03 -5.37 11.60
CA TYR A 151 -9.67 -6.38 12.59
C TYR A 151 -9.41 -7.75 11.95
N ASN A 152 -10.35 -8.23 11.13
CA ASN A 152 -10.21 -9.53 10.46
C ASN A 152 -8.97 -9.58 9.56
N SER A 153 -8.75 -8.53 8.76
CA SER A 153 -7.59 -8.42 7.87
C SER A 153 -6.27 -8.45 8.65
N ILE A 154 -6.21 -7.72 9.75
CA ILE A 154 -4.99 -7.65 10.57
C ILE A 154 -4.80 -8.94 11.37
N PHE A 155 -5.76 -9.32 12.21
CA PHE A 155 -5.59 -10.42 13.18
C PHE A 155 -5.64 -11.82 12.55
N ASN A 156 -6.44 -12.01 11.49
CA ASN A 156 -6.64 -13.31 10.86
C ASN A 156 -5.79 -13.54 9.61
N LYS A 157 -5.18 -12.47 9.03
CA LYS A 157 -4.27 -12.59 7.89
C LYS A 157 -2.87 -12.06 8.20
N LEU A 158 -2.71 -10.74 8.41
CA LEU A 158 -1.37 -10.15 8.50
C LEU A 158 -0.59 -10.62 9.72
N LEU A 159 -1.20 -10.68 10.90
CA LEU A 159 -0.54 -11.18 12.13
C LEU A 159 -0.33 -12.70 12.14
N LYS A 160 -0.78 -13.45 11.13
CA LYS A 160 -0.47 -14.86 10.94
C LYS A 160 0.83 -15.08 10.14
N LEU A 161 1.37 -14.02 9.53
CA LEU A 161 2.67 -14.08 8.89
C LEU A 161 3.79 -14.30 9.94
N PRO A 162 4.95 -14.82 9.52
CA PRO A 162 6.11 -14.99 10.41
C PRO A 162 6.47 -13.68 11.13
N GLU A 163 6.91 -13.75 12.39
CA GLU A 163 7.20 -12.56 13.19
C GLU A 163 8.33 -11.69 12.64
N GLU A 164 9.25 -12.30 11.89
CA GLU A 164 10.36 -11.64 11.20
C GLU A 164 9.95 -10.94 9.90
N THR A 165 8.71 -11.10 9.42
CA THR A 165 8.22 -10.41 8.23
C THR A 165 8.33 -8.90 8.42
N LEU A 166 9.05 -8.24 7.51
CA LEU A 166 9.27 -6.81 7.52
C LEU A 166 8.02 -6.08 7.05
N LEU A 167 7.56 -5.13 7.84
CA LEU A 167 6.38 -4.31 7.55
C LEU A 167 6.80 -2.99 6.91
N TYR A 168 6.30 -2.74 5.71
CA TYR A 168 6.46 -1.52 4.92
C TYR A 168 5.08 -0.91 4.63
N PRO A 169 4.60 0.05 5.44
CA PRO A 169 3.28 0.67 5.26
C PRO A 169 3.29 1.76 4.19
N ALA A 170 2.11 2.19 3.73
CA ALA A 170 2.01 3.33 2.81
C ALA A 170 2.30 4.67 3.51
N HIS A 171 2.08 4.77 4.82
CA HIS A 171 2.29 6.01 5.57
C HIS A 171 3.11 5.86 6.84
N ASP A 172 3.86 6.91 7.15
CA ASP A 172 4.38 7.16 8.49
C ASP A 172 4.45 8.66 8.80
N TYR A 173 4.09 9.02 10.01
CA TYR A 173 4.03 10.39 10.50
C TYR A 173 5.08 10.70 11.58
N LYS A 174 5.96 9.74 11.90
CA LYS A 174 6.94 9.82 13.00
C LYS A 174 8.38 9.62 12.55
N GLY A 175 8.61 9.36 11.26
CA GLY A 175 9.95 9.12 10.69
C GLY A 175 10.40 7.66 10.81
N GLU A 176 9.47 6.72 11.11
CA GLU A 176 9.75 5.30 11.15
C GLU A 176 9.63 4.69 9.75
N LYS A 177 10.61 3.91 9.31
CA LYS A 177 10.70 3.41 7.94
C LYS A 177 10.24 1.96 7.77
N VAL A 178 10.43 1.15 8.80
CA VAL A 178 10.16 -0.29 8.77
C VAL A 178 9.89 -0.80 10.18
N SER A 179 9.00 -1.78 10.25
CA SER A 179 8.75 -2.55 11.47
C SER A 179 8.79 -4.05 11.17
N THR A 180 8.31 -4.88 12.06
CA THR A 180 8.07 -6.31 11.84
C THR A 180 6.72 -6.72 12.37
N ILE A 181 6.16 -7.81 11.84
CA ILE A 181 4.90 -8.36 12.34
C ILE A 181 5.01 -8.68 13.84
N GLY A 182 6.14 -9.24 14.29
CA GLY A 182 6.35 -9.53 15.71
C GLY A 182 6.43 -8.29 16.60
N LYS A 183 7.02 -7.17 16.10
CA LYS A 183 7.05 -5.90 16.83
C LYS A 183 5.63 -5.33 16.95
N GLU A 184 4.89 -5.30 15.84
CA GLU A 184 3.52 -4.76 15.85
C GLU A 184 2.57 -5.57 16.75
N LYS A 185 2.65 -6.91 16.74
CA LYS A 185 1.91 -7.75 17.70
C LYS A 185 2.12 -7.35 19.15
N LYS A 186 3.35 -6.99 19.52
CA LYS A 186 3.74 -6.75 20.92
C LYS A 186 3.56 -5.31 21.36
N GLN A 187 3.68 -4.34 20.44
CA GLN A 187 3.85 -2.94 20.79
C GLN A 187 2.84 -1.99 20.16
N ASN A 188 2.15 -2.41 19.09
CA ASN A 188 1.16 -1.55 18.44
C ASN A 188 -0.03 -1.32 19.37
N PRO A 189 -0.29 -0.07 19.81
CA PRO A 189 -1.33 0.21 20.81
C PRO A 189 -2.74 -0.12 20.33
N ARG A 190 -3.00 -0.14 19.01
CA ARG A 190 -4.30 -0.50 18.44
C ARG A 190 -4.52 -2.01 18.36
N LEU A 191 -3.47 -2.80 18.57
CA LEU A 191 -3.54 -4.27 18.50
C LEU A 191 -3.52 -4.92 19.91
N GLN A 192 -3.42 -4.12 20.99
CA GLN A 192 -3.47 -4.62 22.36
C GLN A 192 -4.93 -4.75 22.83
N VAL A 193 -5.70 -5.57 22.11
CA VAL A 193 -7.14 -5.80 22.34
C VAL A 193 -7.41 -7.30 22.45
N SER A 194 -8.43 -7.68 23.20
CA SER A 194 -8.84 -9.08 23.41
C SER A 194 -10.01 -9.49 22.52
N SER A 195 -10.69 -8.53 21.89
CA SER A 195 -11.87 -8.78 21.05
C SER A 195 -11.99 -7.81 19.88
N VAL A 196 -12.82 -8.18 18.91
CA VAL A 196 -13.20 -7.30 17.81
C VAL A 196 -13.96 -6.05 18.30
N ASP A 197 -14.75 -6.18 19.34
CA ASP A 197 -15.54 -5.07 19.90
C ASP A 197 -14.64 -4.00 20.53
N GLU A 198 -13.62 -4.41 21.27
CA GLU A 198 -12.61 -3.50 21.80
C GLU A 198 -11.84 -2.76 20.69
N TYR A 199 -11.48 -3.47 19.60
CA TYR A 199 -10.86 -2.82 18.45
C TYR A 199 -11.78 -1.80 17.79
N ILE A 200 -13.06 -2.14 17.59
CA ILE A 200 -14.07 -1.23 17.04
C ILE A 200 -14.23 0.01 17.94
N GLU A 201 -14.24 -0.15 19.26
CA GLU A 201 -14.33 0.96 20.20
C GLU A 201 -13.12 1.91 20.06
N ILE A 202 -11.89 1.37 19.98
CA ILE A 202 -10.69 2.17 19.73
C ILE A 202 -10.83 2.96 18.42
N MET A 203 -11.25 2.29 17.34
CA MET A 203 -11.34 2.92 16.02
C MET A 203 -12.42 4.01 15.96
N ASN A 204 -13.55 3.80 16.62
CA ASN A 204 -14.64 4.80 16.70
C ASN A 204 -14.26 6.05 17.52
N ASN A 205 -13.31 5.91 18.43
CA ASN A 205 -12.81 7.02 19.26
C ASN A 205 -11.61 7.76 18.64
N LEU A 206 -11.20 7.42 17.42
CA LEU A 206 -10.15 8.13 16.71
C LEU A 206 -10.66 9.48 16.20
N ASN A 207 -10.34 10.57 16.91
CA ASN A 207 -10.68 11.94 16.49
C ASN A 207 -9.69 12.45 15.42
N LEU A 208 -9.66 11.83 14.24
CA LEU A 208 -8.78 12.21 13.15
C LEU A 208 -9.45 13.22 12.22
N LYS A 209 -8.71 14.28 11.84
CA LYS A 209 -9.21 15.25 10.86
C LYS A 209 -9.50 14.55 9.51
N LYS A 210 -10.54 15.01 8.80
CA LYS A 210 -10.81 14.56 7.42
C LYS A 210 -9.59 14.90 6.54
N PRO A 211 -9.12 13.99 5.65
CA PRO A 211 -8.08 14.31 4.69
C PRO A 211 -8.48 15.51 3.83
N ALA A 212 -7.57 16.48 3.64
CA ALA A 212 -7.90 17.80 3.12
C ALA A 212 -8.50 17.78 1.69
N GLN A 213 -8.11 16.83 0.85
CA GLN A 213 -8.52 16.76 -0.56
C GLN A 213 -9.13 15.40 -0.93
N ILE A 214 -9.72 14.70 0.03
CA ILE A 214 -10.23 13.34 -0.17
C ILE A 214 -11.15 13.23 -1.40
N ASP A 215 -12.14 14.12 -1.53
CA ASP A 215 -13.14 14.03 -2.61
C ASP A 215 -12.49 14.22 -3.99
N PHE A 216 -11.49 15.12 -4.08
CA PHE A 216 -10.70 15.34 -5.28
C PHE A 216 -9.78 14.17 -5.60
N ASN A 217 -8.98 13.72 -4.63
CA ASN A 217 -8.01 12.65 -4.84
C ASN A 217 -8.68 11.32 -5.17
N VAL A 218 -9.74 10.95 -4.45
CA VAL A 218 -10.50 9.72 -4.72
C VAL A 218 -11.12 9.74 -6.11
N SER A 219 -11.72 10.88 -6.53
CA SER A 219 -12.28 11.03 -7.88
C SER A 219 -11.21 10.85 -8.97
N LYS A 220 -10.01 11.42 -8.77
CA LYS A 220 -8.88 11.25 -9.68
C LYS A 220 -8.36 9.81 -9.69
N ASN A 221 -8.23 9.19 -8.52
CA ASN A 221 -7.62 7.86 -8.38
C ASN A 221 -8.49 6.72 -8.88
N ILE A 222 -9.81 6.87 -8.88
CA ILE A 222 -10.73 5.97 -9.60
C ILE A 222 -10.40 5.93 -11.11
N ASN A 223 -9.83 7.01 -11.65
CA ASN A 223 -9.37 7.12 -13.03
C ASN A 223 -7.83 7.03 -13.15
N LEU A 224 -7.15 6.39 -12.19
CA LEU A 224 -5.68 6.21 -12.14
C LEU A 224 -4.88 7.52 -12.16
N GLY A 225 -5.40 8.58 -11.55
CA GLY A 225 -4.73 9.87 -11.43
C GLY A 225 -4.93 10.81 -12.65
N ILE A 226 -5.94 10.55 -13.49
CA ILE A 226 -6.30 11.40 -14.64
C ILE A 226 -7.41 12.39 -14.28
#